data_ce7747a5dff88cb71c2299860278ec62
#
_entry.id   ce7747a5dff88cb71c2299860278ec62
#
_cell.length_a   1.000
_cell.length_b   1.000
_cell.length_c   1.000
_cell.angle_alpha   90.00
_cell.angle_beta   90.00
_cell.angle_gamma   90.00
#
_symmetry.space_group_name_H-M   'P 1'
#
loop_
_entity.id
_entity.type
_entity.pdbx_description
1 polymer ?
#
loop_
_entity_poly.entity_id
_entity_poly.type
_entity_poly.pdbx_seq_one_letter_code
_entity_poly.pdbx_strand_id
1 'polypeptide(L)'
;ERARIFARDIAGGDPERMSPAKIVEYVKNSFAGITNITIKVIDDESVIAEEYPLLAAVSRAANRVDRHKARVVELEYKPSDLNRVTETLMLVGKGVTYDTGGADVKISGKMAGMSRDKSGAAAVAGFLKACSLLKPGH
;
A
#
# COMPACT_ATOMS: atom_id res chain seq x y z
N GLU A 1 -3.13 -17.23 -9.21
CA GLU A 1 -4.41 -16.52 -9.19
C GLU A 1 -4.62 -15.74 -7.87
N ARG A 2 -4.38 -16.32 -6.68
CA ARG A 2 -4.60 -15.66 -5.38
C ARG A 2 -3.94 -14.28 -5.25
N ALA A 3 -2.68 -14.14 -5.73
CA ALA A 3 -1.99 -12.86 -5.71
C ALA A 3 -2.63 -11.82 -6.63
N ARG A 4 -3.17 -12.24 -7.76
CA ARG A 4 -3.90 -11.37 -8.70
C ARG A 4 -5.23 -10.90 -8.12
N ILE A 5 -5.97 -11.80 -7.45
CA ILE A 5 -7.20 -11.44 -6.74
C ILE A 5 -6.88 -10.40 -5.66
N PHE A 6 -5.89 -10.66 -4.83
CA PHE A 6 -5.45 -9.74 -3.79
C PHE A 6 -5.13 -8.34 -4.33
N ALA A 7 -4.36 -8.23 -5.43
CA ALA A 7 -4.06 -6.95 -6.05
C ALA A 7 -5.31 -6.27 -6.62
N ARG A 8 -6.22 -7.03 -7.24
CA ARG A 8 -7.47 -6.50 -7.80
C ARG A 8 -8.43 -6.01 -6.73
N ASP A 9 -8.50 -6.69 -5.59
CA ASP A 9 -9.34 -6.28 -4.46
C ASP A 9 -8.90 -4.92 -3.93
N ILE A 10 -7.58 -4.71 -3.77
CA ILE A 10 -7.04 -3.40 -3.36
C ILE A 10 -7.32 -2.35 -4.44
N ALA A 11 -6.96 -2.63 -5.70
CA ALA A 11 -7.03 -1.66 -6.78
C ALA A 11 -8.47 -1.29 -7.17
N GLY A 12 -9.35 -2.29 -7.28
CA GLY A 12 -10.71 -2.17 -7.80
C GLY A 12 -11.81 -2.09 -6.75
N GLY A 13 -11.46 -2.24 -5.47
CA GLY A 13 -12.41 -2.19 -4.38
C GLY A 13 -13.05 -0.80 -4.23
N ASP A 14 -14.27 -0.79 -3.72
CA ASP A 14 -15.01 0.42 -3.38
C ASP A 14 -14.15 1.36 -2.50
N PRO A 15 -14.16 2.70 -2.74
CA PRO A 15 -13.34 3.65 -1.99
C PRO A 15 -13.53 3.61 -0.47
N GLU A 16 -14.74 3.34 0.00
CA GLU A 16 -15.02 3.22 1.43
C GLU A 16 -14.43 1.93 2.01
N ARG A 17 -14.54 0.83 1.30
CA ARG A 17 -13.99 -0.48 1.69
C ARG A 17 -12.46 -0.54 1.59
N MET A 18 -11.88 0.28 0.74
CA MET A 18 -10.44 0.35 0.49
C MET A 18 -9.89 1.75 0.79
N SER A 19 -10.34 2.34 1.90
CA SER A 19 -9.71 3.51 2.50
C SER A 19 -8.34 3.12 3.11
N PRO A 20 -7.42 4.07 3.40
CA PRO A 20 -6.06 3.73 3.86
C PRO A 20 -6.03 2.75 5.04
N ALA A 21 -6.83 2.99 6.08
CA ALA A 21 -6.90 2.11 7.24
C ALA A 21 -7.42 0.71 6.89
N LYS A 22 -8.44 0.63 6.02
CA LYS A 22 -9.03 -0.62 5.57
C LYS A 22 -8.10 -1.44 4.67
N ILE A 23 -7.30 -0.79 3.84
CA ILE A 23 -6.24 -1.46 3.07
C ILE A 23 -5.22 -2.09 4.01
N VAL A 24 -4.78 -1.37 5.05
CA VAL A 24 -3.86 -1.92 6.06
C VAL A 24 -4.44 -3.17 6.72
N GLU A 25 -5.71 -3.10 7.15
CA GLU A 25 -6.41 -4.24 7.74
C GLU A 25 -6.48 -5.43 6.75
N TYR A 26 -6.86 -5.18 5.51
CA TYR A 26 -6.93 -6.20 4.46
C TYR A 26 -5.58 -6.85 4.18
N VAL A 27 -4.51 -6.04 4.11
CA VAL A 27 -3.13 -6.54 3.92
C VAL A 27 -2.73 -7.42 5.11
N LYS A 28 -2.87 -6.94 6.35
CA LYS A 28 -2.54 -7.72 7.54
C LYS A 28 -3.28 -9.06 7.57
N ASN A 29 -4.58 -9.05 7.31
CA ASN A 29 -5.39 -10.28 7.29
C ASN A 29 -4.96 -11.23 6.17
N SER A 30 -4.62 -10.69 5.00
CA SER A 30 -4.22 -11.50 3.84
C SER A 30 -2.87 -12.18 4.02
N PHE A 31 -1.99 -11.65 4.86
CA PHE A 31 -0.70 -12.25 5.20
C PHE A 31 -0.69 -12.94 6.57
N ALA A 32 -1.81 -13.02 7.26
CA ALA A 32 -1.89 -13.69 8.55
C ALA A 32 -1.39 -15.14 8.46
N GLY A 33 -0.51 -15.52 9.40
CA GLY A 33 0.10 -16.87 9.42
C GLY A 33 1.20 -17.11 8.37
N ILE A 34 1.57 -16.11 7.57
CA ILE A 34 2.66 -16.21 6.60
C ILE A 34 3.95 -15.71 7.25
N THR A 35 4.93 -16.60 7.42
CA THR A 35 6.15 -16.34 8.18
C THR A 35 7.30 -15.73 7.37
N ASN A 36 7.23 -15.80 6.04
CA ASN A 36 8.26 -15.29 5.13
C ASN A 36 7.99 -13.85 4.64
N ILE A 37 6.97 -13.20 5.20
CA ILE A 37 6.66 -11.78 4.96
C ILE A 37 6.64 -11.05 6.30
N THR A 38 7.37 -9.96 6.36
CA THR A 38 7.29 -8.97 7.44
C THR A 38 6.45 -7.79 6.98
N ILE A 39 5.58 -7.30 7.84
CA ILE A 39 4.72 -6.13 7.58
C ILE A 39 5.05 -5.07 8.61
N LYS A 40 5.47 -3.89 8.15
CA LYS A 40 5.58 -2.69 8.98
C LYS A 40 4.56 -1.66 8.49
N VAL A 41 3.83 -1.07 9.41
CA VAL A 41 2.86 0.00 9.11
C VAL A 41 3.29 1.25 9.84
N ILE A 42 3.39 2.36 9.12
CA ILE A 42 3.67 3.68 9.65
C ILE A 42 2.38 4.49 9.47
N ASP A 43 1.77 4.87 10.58
CA ASP A 43 0.51 5.59 10.64
C ASP A 43 0.53 6.78 11.61
N ASP A 44 1.66 7.03 12.23
CA ASP A 44 1.91 8.22 13.02
C ASP A 44 2.20 9.41 12.09
N GLU A 45 1.41 10.49 12.22
CA GLU A 45 1.53 11.68 11.38
C GLU A 45 2.87 12.40 11.57
N SER A 46 3.46 12.36 12.76
CA SER A 46 4.75 12.97 13.05
C SER A 46 5.89 12.24 12.37
N VAL A 47 5.86 10.91 12.42
CA VAL A 47 6.83 10.04 11.72
C VAL A 47 6.71 10.23 10.21
N ILE A 48 5.47 10.28 9.69
CA ILE A 48 5.24 10.52 8.25
C ILE A 48 5.75 11.91 7.84
N ALA A 49 5.56 12.92 8.68
CA ALA A 49 6.04 14.28 8.38
C ALA A 49 7.57 14.35 8.35
N GLU A 50 8.25 13.61 9.21
CA GLU A 50 9.72 13.59 9.31
C GLU A 50 10.36 12.71 8.22
N GLU A 51 9.91 11.45 8.10
CA GLU A 51 10.53 10.46 7.21
C GLU A 51 10.02 10.52 5.76
N TYR A 52 8.78 11.01 5.57
CA TYR A 52 8.11 11.06 4.26
C TYR A 52 7.49 12.45 3.98
N PRO A 53 8.29 13.53 3.97
CA PRO A 53 7.77 14.91 3.93
C PRO A 53 6.92 15.21 2.68
N LEU A 54 7.21 14.59 1.54
CA LEU A 54 6.41 14.75 0.32
C LEU A 54 5.05 14.05 0.44
N LEU A 55 4.99 12.89 1.09
CA LEU A 55 3.72 12.23 1.40
C LEU A 55 2.89 13.07 2.37
N ALA A 56 3.52 13.62 3.41
CA ALA A 56 2.86 14.51 4.36
C ALA A 56 2.25 15.74 3.67
N ALA A 57 2.98 16.34 2.72
CA ALA A 57 2.49 17.48 1.94
C ALA A 57 1.25 17.11 1.11
N VAL A 58 1.25 15.95 0.46
CA VAL A 58 0.13 15.48 -0.37
C VAL A 58 -1.08 15.11 0.50
N SER A 59 -0.87 14.48 1.64
CA SER A 59 -1.94 13.94 2.48
C SER A 59 -2.53 14.95 3.48
N ARG A 60 -1.94 16.13 3.65
CA ARG A 60 -2.33 17.09 4.71
C ARG A 60 -3.80 17.47 4.72
N ALA A 61 -4.46 17.54 3.55
CA ALA A 61 -5.89 17.82 3.48
C ALA A 61 -6.71 16.58 3.85
N ALA A 62 -6.36 15.41 3.32
CA ALA A 62 -7.02 14.14 3.58
C ALA A 62 -6.89 13.70 5.04
N ASN A 63 -5.78 14.01 5.70
CA ASN A 63 -5.53 13.66 7.12
C ASN A 63 -6.51 14.33 8.10
N ARG A 64 -7.31 15.30 7.67
CA ARG A 64 -8.39 15.89 8.48
C ARG A 64 -9.59 14.96 8.70
N VAL A 65 -9.63 13.88 7.95
CA VAL A 65 -10.68 12.85 8.07
C VAL A 65 -10.00 11.54 8.45
N ASP A 66 -10.32 10.97 9.60
CA ASP A 66 -9.61 9.82 10.18
C ASP A 66 -9.46 8.63 9.23
N ARG A 67 -10.52 8.29 8.48
CA ARG A 67 -10.48 7.19 7.50
C ARG A 67 -9.55 7.45 6.31
N HIS A 68 -9.17 8.70 6.07
CA HIS A 68 -8.31 9.12 4.96
C HIS A 68 -6.88 9.43 5.38
N LYS A 69 -6.56 9.33 6.67
CA LYS A 69 -5.20 9.55 7.17
C LYS A 69 -4.20 8.65 6.43
N ALA A 70 -3.09 9.26 6.03
CA ALA A 70 -2.03 8.55 5.30
C ALA A 70 -1.49 7.35 6.08
N ARG A 71 -1.08 6.34 5.33
CA ARG A 71 -0.43 5.12 5.82
C ARG A 71 0.70 4.74 4.89
N VAL A 72 1.84 4.34 5.44
CA VAL A 72 2.89 3.66 4.69
C VAL A 72 2.89 2.20 5.09
N VAL A 73 2.88 1.30 4.12
CA VAL A 73 2.95 -0.15 4.36
C VAL A 73 4.23 -0.65 3.72
N GLU A 74 5.15 -1.11 4.55
CA GLU A 74 6.37 -1.78 4.12
C GLU A 74 6.15 -3.30 4.21
N LEU A 75 6.38 -3.99 3.11
CA LEU A 75 6.33 -5.44 3.01
C LEU A 75 7.72 -5.95 2.66
N GLU A 76 8.25 -6.86 3.45
CA GLU A 76 9.54 -7.48 3.20
C GLU A 76 9.37 -8.99 3.06
N TYR A 77 9.79 -9.53 1.93
CA TYR A 77 9.93 -10.96 1.72
C TYR A 77 11.36 -11.41 2.04
N LYS A 78 11.50 -12.44 2.85
CA LYS A 78 12.79 -13.08 3.12
C LYS A 78 12.74 -14.55 2.67
N PRO A 79 13.68 -14.99 1.81
CA PRO A 79 13.81 -16.40 1.46
C PRO A 79 14.29 -17.21 2.68
N SER A 80 14.14 -18.51 2.62
CA SER A 80 14.53 -19.42 3.72
C SER A 80 16.05 -19.49 3.95
N ASP A 81 16.84 -19.27 2.90
CA ASP A 81 18.31 -19.24 2.98
C ASP A 81 18.83 -17.85 2.66
N LEU A 82 19.13 -17.08 3.70
CA LEU A 82 19.65 -15.71 3.55
C LEU A 82 21.09 -15.67 3.01
N ASN A 83 21.86 -16.75 3.09
CA ASN A 83 23.23 -16.78 2.55
C ASN A 83 23.25 -16.72 1.01
N ARG A 84 22.13 -17.01 0.37
CA ARG A 84 21.98 -16.95 -1.10
C ARG A 84 21.50 -15.59 -1.59
N VAL A 85 21.16 -14.69 -0.68
CA VAL A 85 20.70 -13.34 -1.04
C VAL A 85 21.91 -12.48 -1.38
N THR A 86 22.02 -12.09 -2.64
CA THR A 86 23.08 -11.20 -3.16
C THR A 86 22.60 -9.79 -3.40
N GLU A 87 21.28 -9.60 -3.56
CA GLU A 87 20.69 -8.32 -3.91
C GLU A 87 19.36 -8.10 -3.16
N THR A 88 18.99 -6.85 -2.99
CA THR A 88 17.69 -6.43 -2.49
C THR A 88 16.93 -5.66 -3.56
N LEU A 89 15.76 -6.16 -3.93
CA LEU A 89 14.86 -5.47 -4.85
C LEU A 89 13.90 -4.57 -4.08
N MET A 90 14.02 -3.26 -4.27
CA MET A 90 13.12 -2.26 -3.71
C MET A 90 12.04 -1.91 -4.73
N LEU A 91 10.77 -2.09 -4.36
CA LEU A 91 9.61 -1.77 -5.18
C LEU A 91 8.78 -0.69 -4.51
N VAL A 92 8.49 0.39 -5.23
CA VAL A 92 7.66 1.48 -4.75
C VAL A 92 6.40 1.58 -5.59
N GLY A 93 5.25 1.50 -4.95
CA GLY A 93 3.95 1.58 -5.61
C GLY A 93 3.17 2.81 -5.15
N LYS A 94 2.70 3.62 -6.11
CA LYS A 94 1.77 4.71 -5.81
C LYS A 94 0.48 4.16 -5.22
N GLY A 95 0.12 4.62 -4.03
CA GLY A 95 -1.02 4.15 -3.24
C GLY A 95 -2.04 5.23 -2.92
N VAL A 96 -2.21 6.24 -3.80
CA VAL A 96 -3.19 7.30 -3.57
C VAL A 96 -4.60 6.74 -3.62
N THR A 97 -5.30 6.80 -2.50
CA THR A 97 -6.70 6.39 -2.37
C THR A 97 -7.62 7.47 -2.92
N TYR A 98 -8.92 7.25 -2.88
CA TYR A 98 -9.88 8.21 -3.41
C TYR A 98 -9.89 9.49 -2.55
N ASP A 99 -9.42 10.60 -3.10
CA ASP A 99 -9.30 11.90 -2.45
C ASP A 99 -9.87 13.03 -3.31
N THR A 100 -9.96 14.23 -2.75
CA THR A 100 -10.39 15.43 -3.46
C THR A 100 -9.23 16.30 -3.96
N GLY A 101 -8.01 15.84 -3.83
CA GLY A 101 -6.76 16.58 -4.07
C GLY A 101 -6.15 17.11 -2.78
N GLY A 102 -5.00 17.72 -2.89
CA GLY A 102 -4.24 18.28 -1.77
C GLY A 102 -4.21 19.81 -1.84
N ALA A 103 -3.05 20.39 -2.19
CA ALA A 103 -2.90 21.83 -2.41
C ALA A 103 -3.67 22.31 -3.64
N ASP A 104 -3.87 21.43 -4.62
CA ASP A 104 -4.74 21.65 -5.79
C ASP A 104 -5.97 20.74 -5.68
N VAL A 105 -7.15 21.36 -5.61
CA VAL A 105 -8.43 20.65 -5.46
C VAL A 105 -8.92 20.17 -6.81
N LYS A 106 -9.30 18.91 -6.89
CA LYS A 106 -9.88 18.30 -8.10
C LYS A 106 -11.27 18.85 -8.36
N ILE A 107 -11.47 19.42 -9.54
CA ILE A 107 -12.74 20.03 -9.98
C ILE A 107 -13.16 19.50 -11.36
N SER A 108 -14.39 19.80 -11.78
CA SER A 108 -14.88 19.58 -13.15
C SER A 108 -14.77 18.13 -13.64
N GLY A 109 -15.27 17.16 -12.85
CA GLY A 109 -15.37 15.76 -13.27
C GLY A 109 -14.05 14.96 -13.27
N LYS A 110 -12.95 15.54 -12.83
CA LYS A 110 -11.62 14.88 -12.78
C LYS A 110 -11.51 13.73 -11.78
N MET A 111 -12.59 13.38 -11.09
CA MET A 111 -12.63 12.32 -10.09
C MET A 111 -12.98 10.94 -10.66
N ALA A 112 -13.54 10.88 -11.87
CA ALA A 112 -13.92 9.60 -12.47
C ALA A 112 -12.69 8.66 -12.60
N GLY A 113 -12.81 7.45 -12.07
CA GLY A 113 -11.75 6.45 -12.09
C GLY A 113 -10.61 6.65 -11.08
N MET A 114 -10.58 7.75 -10.33
CA MET A 114 -9.50 8.04 -9.38
C MET A 114 -9.50 7.14 -8.14
N SER A 115 -10.53 6.35 -7.91
CA SER A 115 -10.52 5.28 -6.92
C SER A 115 -9.45 4.22 -7.18
N ARG A 116 -8.93 4.13 -8.41
CA ARG A 116 -7.89 3.19 -8.83
C ARG A 116 -6.47 3.78 -8.81
N ASP A 117 -6.29 5.00 -8.38
CA ASP A 117 -4.97 5.68 -8.35
C ASP A 117 -3.98 5.03 -7.35
N LYS A 118 -4.43 4.04 -6.63
CA LYS A 118 -3.66 3.14 -5.75
C LYS A 118 -3.21 1.82 -6.42
N SER A 119 -3.42 1.68 -7.74
CA SER A 119 -3.12 0.43 -8.44
C SER A 119 -1.64 0.07 -8.45
N GLY A 120 -0.75 1.06 -8.39
CA GLY A 120 0.69 0.83 -8.28
C GLY A 120 1.06 0.10 -6.98
N ALA A 121 0.57 0.60 -5.84
CA ALA A 121 0.76 -0.06 -4.54
C ALA A 121 0.10 -1.45 -4.51
N ALA A 122 -1.09 -1.58 -5.10
CA ALA A 122 -1.77 -2.87 -5.21
C ALA A 122 -0.95 -3.89 -6.01
N ALA A 123 -0.30 -3.48 -7.10
CA ALA A 123 0.56 -4.34 -7.91
C ALA A 123 1.80 -4.80 -7.13
N VAL A 124 2.47 -3.87 -6.42
CA VAL A 124 3.63 -4.19 -5.57
C VAL A 124 3.23 -5.17 -4.46
N ALA A 125 2.14 -4.89 -3.74
CA ALA A 125 1.63 -5.79 -2.71
C ALA A 125 1.25 -7.17 -3.27
N GLY A 126 0.65 -7.22 -4.48
CA GLY A 126 0.34 -8.44 -5.19
C GLY A 126 1.59 -9.24 -5.57
N PHE A 127 2.67 -8.57 -5.97
CA PHE A 127 3.96 -9.20 -6.23
C PHE A 127 4.50 -9.87 -4.95
N LEU A 128 4.53 -9.15 -3.83
CA LEU A 128 4.96 -9.71 -2.54
C LEU A 128 4.05 -10.87 -2.09
N LYS A 129 2.75 -10.80 -2.39
CA LYS A 129 1.84 -11.93 -2.16
C LYS A 129 2.21 -13.14 -3.02
N ALA A 130 2.60 -12.95 -4.26
CA ALA A 130 3.09 -14.04 -5.11
C ALA A 130 4.38 -14.64 -4.53
N CYS A 131 5.34 -13.83 -4.13
CA CYS A 131 6.58 -14.28 -3.48
C CYS A 131 6.28 -15.11 -2.22
N SER A 132 5.34 -14.67 -1.38
CA SER A 132 4.96 -15.40 -0.17
C SER A 132 4.41 -16.81 -0.46
N LEU A 133 3.73 -16.98 -1.59
CA LEU A 133 3.12 -18.24 -2.01
C LEU A 133 4.10 -19.15 -2.76
N LEU A 134 4.93 -18.56 -3.63
CA LEU A 134 5.87 -19.30 -4.48
C LEU A 134 7.19 -19.60 -3.76
N LYS A 135 7.52 -18.80 -2.74
CA LYS A 135 8.72 -18.95 -1.92
C LYS A 135 10.00 -19.05 -2.76
N PRO A 136 10.31 -18.07 -3.63
CA PRO A 136 11.55 -18.09 -4.38
C PRO A 136 12.73 -18.16 -3.41
N GLY A 137 13.74 -18.98 -3.73
CA GLY A 137 14.89 -19.26 -2.86
C GLY A 137 16.08 -18.31 -3.04
N HIS A 138 15.91 -17.30 -3.87
CA HIS A 138 16.95 -16.29 -4.21
C HIS A 138 16.26 -14.98 -4.58
#